data_68677227bd7e78d44eb3ef1ffbd1bcee
#
_entry.id   68677227bd7e78d44eb3ef1ffbd1bcee
#
_cell.length_a   1.000
_cell.length_b   1.000
_cell.length_c   1.000
_cell.angle_alpha   90.00
_cell.angle_beta   90.00
_cell.angle_gamma   90.00
#
_symmetry.space_group_name_H-M   'P 1'
#
loop_
_entity.id
_entity.type
_entity.pdbx_description
1 polymer ?
#
loop_
_entity_poly.entity_id
_entity_poly.type
_entity_poly.pdbx_seq_one_letter_code
_entity_poly.pdbx_strand_id
1 'polypeptide(L)'
;MENKCCTANNEIMLLACSGGSNVGQMSNRAAVELTQEGFGKMYCLAGIGAQLKSFVQSAKDVPVIAAIDGCAVGCAKAILKNADIPNYSTIVLTDLGIEKNKDFNLSDEDVRKVKDAVRAACAGPQPAAAISAAPAKGGCFG
;
A
#
# COMPACT_ATOMS: atom_id res chain seq x y z
N MET A 1 6.15 17.14 26.14
CA MET A 1 6.08 15.75 25.59
C MET A 1 4.62 15.41 25.41
N GLU A 2 4.13 15.61 24.24
CA GLU A 2 2.75 15.27 23.97
C GLU A 2 2.65 13.81 23.61
N ASN A 3 2.13 13.03 24.53
CA ASN A 3 1.62 11.70 24.25
C ASN A 3 0.43 11.82 23.31
N LYS A 4 0.68 11.82 22.01
CA LYS A 4 -0.35 11.50 21.04
C LYS A 4 -0.56 9.99 21.01
N CYS A 5 -0.91 9.46 22.13
CA CYS A 5 -1.49 8.13 22.23
C CYS A 5 -3.00 8.23 22.04
N CYS A 6 -3.48 8.60 20.93
CA CYS A 6 -4.92 8.47 20.60
C CYS A 6 -5.18 9.02 19.21
N THR A 7 -4.33 8.75 18.27
CA THR A 7 -4.83 8.73 16.91
C THR A 7 -5.36 7.34 16.71
N ALA A 8 -6.65 7.27 16.47
CA ALA A 8 -7.32 6.07 16.02
C ALA A 8 -6.39 5.29 15.09
N ASN A 9 -6.28 4.00 15.34
CA ASN A 9 -5.43 3.08 14.62
C ASN A 9 -5.69 3.13 13.11
N ASN A 10 -5.22 4.17 12.46
CA ASN A 10 -5.10 4.19 11.01
C ASN A 10 -3.83 3.43 10.64
N GLU A 11 -3.82 2.14 10.94
CA GLU A 11 -2.79 1.27 10.42
C GLU A 11 -3.06 1.08 8.94
N ILE A 12 -2.36 1.86 8.12
CA ILE A 12 -2.42 1.75 6.67
C ILE A 12 -1.24 0.88 6.25
N MET A 13 -1.55 -0.25 5.63
CA MET A 13 -0.55 -1.09 4.98
C MET A 13 -0.32 -0.61 3.56
N LEU A 14 0.94 -0.32 3.23
CA LEU A 14 1.35 0.12 1.90
C LEU A 14 1.97 -1.06 1.16
N LEU A 15 1.39 -1.42 0.03
CA LEU A 15 1.86 -2.51 -0.82
C LEU A 15 2.20 -1.97 -2.20
N ALA A 16 3.47 -1.98 -2.55
CA ALA A 16 3.98 -1.48 -3.81
C ALA A 16 4.38 -2.61 -4.75
N CYS A 17 4.11 -2.47 -6.03
CA CYS A 17 4.44 -3.50 -7.02
C CYS A 17 5.95 -3.69 -7.20
N SER A 18 6.76 -2.66 -6.99
CA SER A 18 8.24 -2.71 -7.06
C SER A 18 8.79 -3.37 -8.34
N GLY A 19 8.08 -3.23 -9.45
CA GLY A 19 8.41 -3.88 -10.71
C GLY A 19 9.57 -3.24 -11.46
N GLY A 20 10.03 -3.91 -12.52
CA GLY A 20 11.19 -3.54 -13.33
C GLY A 20 10.94 -2.42 -14.33
N SER A 21 10.40 -1.30 -13.89
CA SER A 21 10.18 -0.08 -14.67
C SER A 21 10.29 1.15 -13.77
N ASN A 22 10.36 2.35 -14.38
CA ASN A 22 10.33 3.60 -13.62
C ASN A 22 9.11 3.67 -12.70
N VAL A 23 7.92 3.39 -13.21
CA VAL A 23 6.67 3.44 -12.42
C VAL A 23 6.62 2.37 -11.34
N GLY A 24 7.18 1.19 -11.57
CA GLY A 24 7.29 0.14 -10.54
C GLY A 24 8.20 0.55 -9.40
N GLN A 25 9.38 1.10 -9.70
CA GLN A 25 10.31 1.59 -8.69
C GLN A 25 9.79 2.87 -8.01
N MET A 26 9.09 3.70 -8.73
CA MET A 26 8.43 4.89 -8.16
C MET A 26 7.33 4.51 -7.16
N SER A 27 6.56 3.46 -7.44
CA SER A 27 5.59 2.89 -6.48
C SER A 27 6.27 2.49 -5.18
N ASN A 28 7.41 1.81 -5.28
CA ASN A 28 8.20 1.41 -4.12
C ASN A 28 8.76 2.61 -3.36
N ARG A 29 9.35 3.56 -4.06
CA ARG A 29 9.91 4.78 -3.45
C ARG A 29 8.82 5.58 -2.72
N ALA A 30 7.65 5.72 -3.30
CA ALA A 30 6.53 6.40 -2.65
C ALA A 30 6.11 5.68 -1.36
N ALA A 31 6.05 4.36 -1.35
CA ALA A 31 5.74 3.58 -0.16
C ALA A 31 6.81 3.75 0.93
N VAL A 32 8.09 3.75 0.55
CA VAL A 32 9.21 4.02 1.48
C VAL A 32 9.07 5.39 2.12
N GLU A 33 8.90 6.43 1.32
CA GLU A 33 8.80 7.81 1.82
C GLU A 33 7.56 8.01 2.69
N LEU A 34 6.41 7.48 2.30
CA LEU A 34 5.19 7.52 3.12
C LEU A 34 5.36 6.79 4.46
N THR A 35 6.14 5.72 4.49
CA THR A 35 6.48 5.01 5.72
C THR A 35 7.39 5.85 6.62
N GLN A 36 8.41 6.49 6.04
CA GLN A 36 9.31 7.39 6.75
C GLN A 36 8.59 8.62 7.31
N GLU A 37 7.59 9.11 6.61
CA GLU A 37 6.75 10.23 7.04
C GLU A 37 5.68 9.83 8.08
N GLY A 38 5.56 8.55 8.41
CA GLY A 38 4.60 8.05 9.40
C GLY A 38 3.16 7.97 8.90
N PHE A 39 2.93 8.06 7.59
CA PHE A 39 1.60 7.95 7.01
C PHE A 39 1.04 6.53 7.05
N GLY A 40 1.87 5.55 6.81
CA GLY A 40 1.53 4.14 6.83
C GLY A 40 2.77 3.29 7.05
N LYS A 41 2.61 1.99 6.86
CA LYS A 41 3.73 1.04 6.95
C LYS A 41 3.79 0.22 5.67
N MET A 42 4.91 0.28 4.97
CA MET A 42 5.10 -0.61 3.83
C MET A 42 5.27 -2.06 4.32
N TYR A 43 4.78 -2.99 3.52
CA TYR A 43 4.81 -4.40 3.82
C TYR A 43 5.26 -5.22 2.60
N CYS A 44 5.55 -6.49 2.80
CA CYS A 44 6.13 -7.33 1.75
C CYS A 44 5.07 -7.91 0.81
N LEU A 45 4.84 -7.26 -0.31
CA LEU A 45 3.95 -7.77 -1.35
C LEU A 45 4.38 -9.16 -1.86
N ALA A 46 5.69 -9.39 -2.00
CA ALA A 46 6.24 -10.67 -2.41
C ALA A 46 5.86 -11.80 -1.45
N GLY A 47 5.84 -11.54 -0.14
CA GLY A 47 5.42 -12.52 0.86
C GLY A 47 3.94 -12.92 0.72
N ILE A 48 3.09 -11.96 0.41
CA ILE A 48 1.67 -12.23 0.13
C ILE A 48 1.55 -13.00 -1.19
N GLY A 49 2.29 -12.59 -2.21
CA GLY A 49 2.31 -13.27 -3.51
C GLY A 49 2.79 -14.72 -3.45
N ALA A 50 3.72 -15.00 -2.55
CA ALA A 50 4.21 -16.35 -2.27
C ALA A 50 3.27 -17.16 -1.36
N GLN A 51 2.13 -16.62 -0.98
CA GLN A 51 1.14 -17.26 -0.10
C GLN A 51 1.70 -17.67 1.27
N LEU A 52 2.67 -16.90 1.79
CA LEU A 52 3.18 -17.12 3.13
C LEU A 52 2.11 -16.78 4.17
N LYS A 53 1.73 -17.75 4.97
CA LYS A 53 0.54 -17.67 5.84
C LYS A 53 0.52 -16.45 6.76
N SER A 54 1.65 -16.14 7.41
CA SER A 54 1.74 -14.96 8.29
C SER A 54 1.58 -13.63 7.56
N PHE A 55 2.10 -13.55 6.34
CA PHE A 55 1.98 -12.34 5.50
C PHE A 55 0.55 -12.14 5.01
N VAL A 56 -0.09 -13.20 4.55
CA VAL A 56 -1.49 -13.16 4.12
C VAL A 56 -2.40 -12.81 5.30
N GLN A 57 -2.15 -13.40 6.47
CA GLN A 57 -2.94 -13.11 7.65
C GLN A 57 -2.79 -11.66 8.11
N SER A 58 -1.56 -11.12 8.13
CA SER A 58 -1.31 -9.72 8.47
C SER A 58 -2.07 -8.77 7.54
N ALA A 59 -2.12 -9.07 6.25
CA ALA A 59 -2.86 -8.26 5.30
C ALA A 59 -4.39 -8.36 5.48
N LYS A 60 -4.89 -9.49 5.96
CA LYS A 60 -6.31 -9.65 6.29
C LYS A 60 -6.72 -8.90 7.57
N ASP A 61 -5.79 -8.75 8.49
CA ASP A 61 -6.06 -8.17 9.81
C ASP A 61 -5.96 -6.65 9.83
N VAL A 62 -5.28 -6.04 8.86
CA VAL A 62 -5.12 -4.59 8.81
C VAL A 62 -6.38 -3.91 8.28
N PRO A 63 -6.78 -2.75 8.86
CA PRO A 63 -8.03 -2.11 8.48
C PRO A 63 -8.00 -1.43 7.10
N VAL A 64 -6.84 -0.94 6.69
CA VAL A 64 -6.69 -0.19 5.42
C VAL A 64 -5.47 -0.68 4.66
N ILE A 65 -5.64 -0.98 3.39
CA ILE A 65 -4.56 -1.32 2.46
C ILE A 65 -4.57 -0.35 1.30
N ALA A 66 -3.39 0.19 0.98
CA ALA A 66 -3.15 0.89 -0.27
C ALA A 66 -2.30 0.00 -1.20
N ALA A 67 -2.88 -0.44 -2.29
CA ALA A 67 -2.19 -1.17 -3.35
C ALA A 67 -1.70 -0.16 -4.39
N ILE A 68 -0.38 -0.02 -4.49
CA ILE A 68 0.27 0.96 -5.35
C ILE A 68 0.89 0.23 -6.53
N ASP A 69 0.23 0.30 -7.67
CA ASP A 69 0.66 -0.32 -8.91
C ASP A 69 1.26 0.72 -9.88
N GLY A 70 2.39 0.39 -10.47
CA GLY A 70 3.03 1.27 -11.45
C GLY A 70 2.23 1.41 -12.73
N CYS A 71 1.55 0.37 -13.17
CA CYS A 71 0.81 0.34 -14.42
C CYS A 71 -0.45 -0.52 -14.34
N ALA A 72 -1.24 -0.50 -15.42
CA ALA A 72 -2.52 -1.19 -15.52
C ALA A 72 -2.43 -2.73 -15.42
N VAL A 73 -1.24 -3.32 -15.48
CA VAL A 73 -1.04 -4.75 -15.19
C VAL A 73 -1.55 -5.10 -13.80
N GLY A 74 -1.37 -4.21 -12.82
CA GLY A 74 -1.98 -4.34 -11.51
C GLY A 74 -1.44 -5.51 -10.70
N CYS A 75 -0.13 -5.64 -10.61
CA CYS A 75 0.51 -6.76 -9.89
C CYS A 75 0.11 -6.81 -8.42
N ALA A 76 0.11 -5.68 -7.72
CA ALA A 76 -0.31 -5.62 -6.32
C ALA A 76 -1.79 -5.99 -6.16
N LYS A 77 -2.64 -5.43 -7.00
CA LYS A 77 -4.06 -5.76 -7.04
C LYS A 77 -4.30 -7.24 -7.31
N ALA A 78 -3.59 -7.82 -8.27
CA ALA A 78 -3.73 -9.24 -8.61
C ALA A 78 -3.31 -10.15 -7.45
N ILE A 79 -2.23 -9.82 -6.76
CA ILE A 79 -1.76 -10.57 -5.58
C ILE A 79 -2.81 -10.53 -4.46
N LEU A 80 -3.37 -9.37 -4.16
CA LEU A 80 -4.42 -9.25 -3.15
C LEU A 80 -5.66 -10.05 -3.50
N LYS A 81 -6.07 -10.00 -4.75
CA LYS A 81 -7.20 -10.77 -5.26
C LYS A 81 -6.96 -12.27 -5.14
N ASN A 82 -5.77 -12.75 -5.53
CA ASN A 82 -5.42 -14.17 -5.44
C ASN A 82 -5.30 -14.68 -4.00
N ALA A 83 -5.03 -13.80 -3.06
CA ALA A 83 -4.96 -14.12 -1.63
C ALA A 83 -6.30 -13.96 -0.91
N ASP A 84 -7.38 -13.65 -1.61
CA ASP A 84 -8.71 -13.38 -1.05
C ASP A 84 -8.70 -12.27 0.01
N ILE A 85 -7.92 -11.22 -0.23
CA ILE A 85 -7.86 -10.03 0.62
C ILE A 85 -8.78 -8.98 0.01
N PRO A 86 -9.91 -8.63 0.67
CA PRO A 86 -10.98 -7.88 0.00
C PRO A 86 -10.80 -6.37 0.04
N ASN A 87 -10.30 -5.78 1.08
CA ASN A 87 -10.44 -4.34 1.32
C ASN A 87 -9.14 -3.58 1.06
N TYR A 88 -9.01 -3.05 -0.13
CA TYR A 88 -7.87 -2.24 -0.52
C TYR A 88 -8.28 -1.11 -1.45
N SER A 89 -7.58 0.02 -1.35
CA SER A 89 -7.61 1.09 -2.32
C SER A 89 -6.52 0.88 -3.37
N THR A 90 -6.81 1.15 -4.62
CA THR A 90 -5.84 1.00 -5.71
C THR A 90 -5.38 2.35 -6.23
N ILE A 91 -4.09 2.48 -6.41
CA ILE A 91 -3.46 3.62 -7.06
C ILE A 91 -2.63 3.09 -8.22
N VAL A 92 -2.84 3.62 -9.42
CA VAL A 92 -2.10 3.25 -10.62
C VAL A 92 -1.36 4.47 -11.15
N LEU A 93 -0.04 4.41 -11.17
CA LEU A 93 0.79 5.58 -11.49
C LEU A 93 0.59 6.07 -12.91
N THR A 94 0.39 5.17 -13.86
CA THR A 94 0.11 5.56 -15.26
C THR A 94 -1.21 6.33 -15.41
N ASP A 95 -2.17 6.11 -14.51
CA ASP A 95 -3.41 6.90 -14.47
C ASP A 95 -3.20 8.33 -13.97
N LEU A 96 -2.07 8.60 -13.34
CA LEU A 96 -1.67 9.95 -12.91
C LEU A 96 -0.93 10.73 -14.00
N GLY A 97 -0.85 10.19 -15.20
CA GLY A 97 -0.14 10.79 -16.32
C GLY A 97 1.38 10.55 -16.33
N ILE A 98 1.86 9.58 -15.56
CA ILE A 98 3.27 9.21 -15.52
C ILE A 98 3.52 8.11 -16.55
N GLU A 99 4.35 8.38 -17.55
CA GLU A 99 4.65 7.43 -18.60
C GLU A 99 5.57 6.30 -18.11
N LYS A 100 5.23 5.07 -18.46
CA LYS A 100 6.04 3.89 -18.14
C LYS A 100 7.20 3.75 -19.11
N ASN A 101 8.41 3.68 -18.55
CA ASN A 101 9.65 3.47 -19.32
C ASN A 101 10.71 2.73 -18.49
N LYS A 102 11.93 2.66 -18.99
CA LYS A 102 13.09 2.02 -18.32
C LYS A 102 14.10 3.02 -17.76
N ASP A 103 13.75 4.28 -17.65
CA ASP A 103 14.58 5.28 -17.01
C ASP A 103 14.34 5.26 -15.49
N PHE A 104 15.32 4.80 -14.75
CA PHE A 104 15.25 4.68 -13.29
C PHE A 104 15.69 5.96 -12.55
N ASN A 105 15.94 7.06 -13.26
CA ASN A 105 16.09 8.37 -12.65
C ASN A 105 14.69 8.94 -12.33
N LEU A 106 14.21 8.63 -11.14
CA LEU A 106 12.84 8.98 -10.76
C LEU A 106 12.73 10.47 -10.44
N SER A 107 11.70 11.12 -10.98
CA SER A 107 11.39 12.51 -10.69
C SER A 107 10.81 12.65 -9.28
N ASP A 108 11.39 13.55 -8.47
CA ASP A 108 10.89 13.85 -7.13
C ASP A 108 9.48 14.45 -7.16
N GLU A 109 9.16 15.22 -8.20
CA GLU A 109 7.83 15.78 -8.42
C GLU A 109 6.80 14.67 -8.67
N ASP A 110 7.13 13.70 -9.51
CA ASP A 110 6.25 12.56 -9.78
C ASP A 110 6.05 11.69 -8.53
N VAL A 111 7.12 11.45 -7.77
CA VAL A 111 7.00 10.73 -6.48
C VAL A 111 6.07 11.46 -5.52
N ARG A 112 6.16 12.78 -5.44
CA ARG A 112 5.24 13.60 -4.62
C ARG A 112 3.79 13.45 -5.09
N LYS A 113 3.56 13.51 -6.39
CA LYS A 113 2.24 13.29 -7.00
C LYS A 113 1.65 11.94 -6.61
N VAL A 114 2.48 10.89 -6.65
CA VAL A 114 2.06 9.54 -6.23
C VAL A 114 1.72 9.51 -4.74
N LYS A 115 2.54 10.08 -3.89
CA LYS A 115 2.25 10.14 -2.44
C LYS A 115 0.95 10.85 -2.14
N ASP A 116 0.68 11.96 -2.81
CA ASP A 116 -0.56 12.71 -2.65
C ASP A 116 -1.77 11.90 -3.11
N ALA A 117 -1.64 11.15 -4.21
CA ALA A 117 -2.69 10.26 -4.69
C ALA A 117 -2.98 9.12 -3.70
N VAL A 118 -1.95 8.55 -3.08
CA VAL A 118 -2.11 7.52 -2.04
C VAL A 118 -2.83 8.09 -0.81
N ARG A 119 -2.44 9.28 -0.36
CA ARG A 119 -3.13 9.95 0.76
C ARG A 119 -4.60 10.20 0.46
N ALA A 120 -4.91 10.68 -0.72
CA ALA A 120 -6.29 10.93 -1.16
C ALA A 120 -7.11 9.65 -1.23
N ALA A 121 -6.56 8.57 -1.76
CA ALA A 121 -7.22 7.27 -1.85
C ALA A 121 -7.52 6.65 -0.49
N CYS A 122 -6.68 6.88 0.50
CA CYS A 122 -6.87 6.38 1.86
C CYS A 122 -7.76 7.28 2.74
N ALA A 123 -8.00 8.51 2.35
CA ALA A 123 -8.87 9.45 3.06
C ALA A 123 -10.35 9.29 2.72
N GLY A 124 -10.67 8.63 1.60
CA GLY A 124 -12.03 8.38 1.17
C GLY A 124 -12.74 7.28 1.99
N PRO A 125 -14.06 7.14 1.85
CA PRO A 125 -14.78 6.05 2.48
C PRO A 125 -14.24 4.72 1.94
N GLN A 126 -13.69 3.92 2.84
CA GLN A 126 -13.28 2.56 2.51
C GLN A 126 -14.51 1.74 2.14
N PRO A 127 -14.47 0.87 1.13
CA PRO A 127 -15.56 -0.06 0.91
C PRO A 127 -15.78 -0.83 2.20
N ALA A 128 -17.02 -0.80 2.69
CA ALA A 128 -17.39 -1.41 3.95
C ALA A 128 -17.02 -2.90 3.93
N ALA A 129 -15.94 -3.25 4.63
CA ALA A 129 -15.69 -4.62 5.00
C ALA A 129 -16.78 -5.06 5.96
N ALA A 130 -17.36 -6.20 5.72
CA ALA A 130 -18.18 -6.85 6.71
C ALA A 130 -17.31 -7.01 7.98
N ILE A 131 -17.67 -6.29 9.02
CA ILE A 131 -16.97 -6.29 10.29
C ILE A 131 -17.23 -7.65 10.93
N SER A 132 -16.32 -8.56 10.74
CA SER A 132 -16.17 -9.68 11.66
C SER A 132 -15.21 -9.19 12.74
N ALA A 133 -15.76 -8.70 13.82
CA ALA A 133 -15.01 -8.27 14.97
C ALA A 133 -14.42 -9.51 15.68
N ALA A 134 -13.13 -9.74 15.49
CA ALA A 134 -12.34 -10.53 16.42
C ALA A 134 -11.31 -9.60 17.05
N PRO A 135 -11.09 -9.65 18.38
CA PRO A 135 -10.16 -8.75 19.02
C PRO A 135 -8.73 -9.04 18.55
N ALA A 136 -8.10 -8.05 17.97
CA ALA A 136 -6.71 -8.11 17.57
C ALA A 136 -5.83 -8.24 18.82
N LYS A 137 -5.22 -9.41 18.99
CA LYS A 137 -4.04 -9.51 19.85
C LYS A 137 -2.89 -8.90 19.09
N GLY A 138 -2.26 -7.90 19.68
CA GLY A 138 -1.16 -7.16 19.10
C GLY A 138 -0.06 -8.08 18.60
N GLY A 139 0.13 -8.09 17.31
CA GLY A 139 1.29 -8.66 16.65
C GLY A 139 2.14 -7.51 16.12
N CYS A 140 3.36 -7.38 16.63
CA CYS A 140 4.33 -6.50 16.03
C CYS A 140 4.60 -6.96 14.61
N PHE A 141 4.49 -6.03 13.67
CA PHE A 141 5.02 -6.24 12.35
C PHE A 141 6.54 -6.36 12.46
N GLY A 142 7.04 -7.53 12.27
CA GLY A 142 8.48 -7.79 12.20
C GLY A 142 9.00 -7.59 10.79
#